data_f5fce4a548918f2f0f0a2e02c1956ffc
#
_entry.id   f5fce4a548918f2f0f0a2e02c1956ffc
#
_cell.length_a   1.000
_cell.length_b   1.000
_cell.length_c   1.000
_cell.angle_alpha   90.00
_cell.angle_beta   90.00
_cell.angle_gamma   90.00
#
_symmetry.space_group_name_H-M   'P 1'
#
loop_
_entity.id
_entity.type
_entity.pdbx_description
1 polymer ?
#
loop_
_entity_poly.entity_id
_entity_poly.type
_entity_poly.pdbx_seq_one_letter_code
_entity_poly.pdbx_strand_id
1 'polypeptide(L)'
;MTKKQKKMLWRIIATAVIILVIKLFSIGGIAGTLLYLAAYVIIGYDILRKAGKGIVRGQVFDENFLMAVATVGAIGLAFYEKSGDFLEAVAVMLFYQIGELFQSYAVGKSRRSITALMDIRPDYANIEQDGQLTQVDPGEVPVGAVIVVQPGEKVPLDGVVLEGSSTLNTAALTGESLPRDVTDGDEIVSGCINMTGVLKIRTTKAFGESTVSKILELVENSSSHKSKSENFISKFARVYTPAVCAAALALAVLPPVVRLLAGLDGDWGTWLYRALSFLVVSCPCALVISIPLSFFAGLGGASHEGVLIKGSNYLETLSKTKVVVFDKTGTLTQGVFDVTGVHHNSLPREKVLEYAALAECASSHPISRSLQRAYGGHIDRDRVTDIREYSGNGVVARVDGVTVAVGNDKLMDKLGIAWHDCHSVGTIIHLALDGQYAGHIVISDVEKPHAKDAIAALKRIGVEKTVMLTGDRAKVADHVAQDLGVDEVHSELLPADKVSQVEQLLSRAGGKLAFVGDGINDAPVLSRADIGIAMGAMGSDAAIEAADVVLMDDDPLKIAKAIRISRKCIRIVYENIAFALIVKALCLLLVAVGAANMWAAIFGDVGVMVIAVLNAIRALRVSKL
;
A
#
# COMPACT_ATOMS: atom_id res chain seq x y z
N MET A 1 16.84 17.14 10.99
CA MET A 1 16.04 17.72 12.12
C MET A 1 15.35 18.99 11.66
N THR A 2 14.05 19.11 11.92
CA THR A 2 13.26 20.33 11.64
C THR A 2 13.63 21.46 12.59
N LYS A 3 13.26 22.72 12.23
CA LYS A 3 13.45 23.89 13.12
C LYS A 3 12.81 23.68 14.51
N LYS A 4 11.65 23.02 14.57
CA LYS A 4 10.94 22.69 15.82
C LYS A 4 11.73 21.67 16.66
N GLN A 5 12.26 20.61 16.05
CA GLN A 5 13.09 19.59 16.72
C GLN A 5 14.41 20.19 17.27
N LYS A 6 15.05 21.08 16.52
CA LYS A 6 16.26 21.79 16.99
C LYS A 6 15.95 22.65 18.22
N LYS A 7 14.81 23.38 18.22
CA LYS A 7 14.38 24.19 19.37
C LYS A 7 14.12 23.33 20.61
N MET A 8 13.50 22.17 20.45
CA MET A 8 13.25 21.20 21.53
C MET A 8 14.57 20.65 22.09
N LEU A 9 15.50 20.26 21.21
CA LEU A 9 16.83 19.77 21.61
C LEU A 9 17.60 20.82 22.45
N TRP A 10 17.60 22.10 22.02
CA TRP A 10 18.23 23.17 22.77
C TRP A 10 17.64 23.36 24.17
N ARG A 11 16.32 23.23 24.33
CA ARG A 11 15.63 23.31 25.64
C ARG A 11 16.02 22.14 26.52
N ILE A 12 16.10 20.90 25.98
CA ILE A 12 16.57 19.71 26.69
C ILE A 12 18.00 19.94 27.19
N ILE A 13 18.91 20.39 26.32
CA ILE A 13 20.32 20.65 26.68
C ILE A 13 20.41 21.75 27.75
N ALA A 14 19.72 22.86 27.57
CA ALA A 14 19.74 23.96 28.53
C ALA A 14 19.26 23.51 29.90
N THR A 15 18.16 22.76 29.98
CA THR A 15 17.64 22.21 31.24
C THR A 15 18.59 21.22 31.87
N ALA A 16 19.20 20.31 31.09
CA ALA A 16 20.18 19.36 31.61
C ALA A 16 21.43 20.06 32.17
N VAL A 17 21.90 21.12 31.48
CA VAL A 17 23.02 21.94 31.98
C VAL A 17 22.67 22.66 33.26
N ILE A 18 21.47 23.24 33.40
CA ILE A 18 21.03 23.89 34.65
C ILE A 18 21.02 22.86 35.80
N ILE A 19 20.45 21.67 35.59
CA ILE A 19 20.43 20.61 36.60
C ILE A 19 21.86 20.22 36.99
N LEU A 20 22.74 20.05 35.99
CA LEU A 20 24.14 19.69 36.23
C LEU A 20 24.87 20.75 37.07
N VAL A 21 24.66 22.05 36.74
CA VAL A 21 25.26 23.18 37.49
C VAL A 21 24.76 23.20 38.93
N ILE A 22 23.45 23.02 39.17
CA ILE A 22 22.87 22.98 40.52
C ILE A 22 23.53 21.85 41.35
N LYS A 23 23.69 20.66 40.74
CA LYS A 23 24.27 19.49 41.41
C LYS A 23 25.78 19.65 41.63
N LEU A 24 26.53 20.14 40.64
CA LEU A 24 27.99 20.27 40.69
C LEU A 24 28.43 21.32 41.75
N PHE A 25 27.70 22.44 41.81
CA PHE A 25 28.01 23.52 42.74
C PHE A 25 27.20 23.45 44.03
N SER A 26 26.40 22.38 44.24
CA SER A 26 25.55 22.16 45.41
C SER A 26 24.72 23.39 45.78
N ILE A 27 24.15 24.07 44.77
CA ILE A 27 23.38 25.31 44.98
C ILE A 27 22.07 24.94 45.66
N GLY A 28 21.96 25.30 46.95
CA GLY A 28 20.77 25.07 47.77
C GLY A 28 20.02 26.37 48.09
N GLY A 29 19.01 26.24 48.96
CA GLY A 29 18.20 27.36 49.42
C GLY A 29 17.35 28.03 48.31
N ILE A 30 17.04 29.32 48.47
CA ILE A 30 16.20 30.05 47.54
C ILE A 30 16.76 30.10 46.12
N ALA A 31 18.08 30.21 45.98
CA ALA A 31 18.74 30.23 44.66
C ALA A 31 18.56 28.92 43.91
N GLY A 32 18.73 27.76 44.58
CA GLY A 32 18.48 26.45 43.99
C GLY A 32 17.03 26.25 43.56
N THR A 33 16.08 26.65 44.43
CA THR A 33 14.65 26.60 44.10
C THR A 33 14.31 27.44 42.87
N LEU A 34 14.82 28.66 42.77
CA LEU A 34 14.57 29.52 41.59
C LEU A 34 15.15 28.94 40.31
N LEU A 35 16.35 28.32 40.38
CA LEU A 35 16.95 27.67 39.22
C LEU A 35 16.19 26.43 38.79
N TYR A 36 15.68 25.58 39.72
CA TYR A 36 14.80 24.46 39.37
C TYR A 36 13.49 24.92 38.74
N LEU A 37 12.86 25.95 39.28
CA LEU A 37 11.62 26.52 38.68
C LEU A 37 11.88 27.10 37.28
N ALA A 38 13.01 27.79 37.08
CA ALA A 38 13.40 28.29 35.78
C ALA A 38 13.62 27.12 34.79
N ALA A 39 14.34 26.08 35.20
CA ALA A 39 14.53 24.85 34.40
C ALA A 39 13.19 24.19 34.04
N TYR A 40 12.27 24.10 35.02
CA TYR A 40 10.91 23.58 34.81
C TYR A 40 10.11 24.38 33.78
N VAL A 41 10.12 25.70 33.86
CA VAL A 41 9.44 26.56 32.89
C VAL A 41 10.07 26.45 31.51
N ILE A 42 11.41 26.41 31.40
CA ILE A 42 12.11 26.24 30.12
C ILE A 42 11.70 24.94 29.43
N ILE A 43 11.70 23.83 30.16
CA ILE A 43 11.40 22.52 29.57
C ILE A 43 9.88 22.30 29.39
N GLY A 44 9.03 22.75 30.31
CA GLY A 44 7.62 22.47 30.39
C GLY A 44 6.70 23.46 29.67
N TYR A 45 7.20 24.61 29.20
CA TYR A 45 6.39 25.72 28.67
C TYR A 45 5.33 25.30 27.64
N ASP A 46 5.68 24.48 26.67
CA ASP A 46 4.78 24.04 25.61
C ASP A 46 3.72 23.05 26.11
N ILE A 47 4.07 22.17 27.06
CA ILE A 47 3.16 21.22 27.70
C ILE A 47 2.14 21.97 28.55
N LEU A 48 2.61 22.87 29.42
CA LEU A 48 1.76 23.68 30.24
C LEU A 48 0.81 24.56 29.41
N ARG A 49 1.29 25.17 28.33
CA ARG A 49 0.49 25.93 27.40
C ARG A 49 -0.58 25.08 26.70
N LYS A 50 -0.22 23.86 26.26
CA LYS A 50 -1.17 22.93 25.62
C LYS A 50 -2.22 22.46 26.63
N ALA A 51 -1.81 22.07 27.84
CA ALA A 51 -2.73 21.69 28.92
C ALA A 51 -3.72 22.81 29.27
N GLY A 52 -3.24 24.04 29.43
CA GLY A 52 -4.10 25.21 29.67
C GLY A 52 -5.09 25.46 28.53
N LYS A 53 -4.67 25.35 27.27
CA LYS A 53 -5.57 25.45 26.11
C LYS A 53 -6.58 24.31 26.06
N GLY A 54 -6.17 23.08 26.41
CA GLY A 54 -7.04 21.90 26.50
C GLY A 54 -8.17 22.12 27.51
N ILE A 55 -7.86 22.63 28.72
CA ILE A 55 -8.84 22.96 29.76
C ILE A 55 -9.86 23.97 29.25
N VAL A 56 -9.39 25.07 28.64
CA VAL A 56 -10.27 26.12 28.10
C VAL A 56 -11.19 25.61 27.00
N ARG A 57 -10.78 24.61 26.23
CA ARG A 57 -11.55 23.98 25.13
C ARG A 57 -12.41 22.80 25.58
N GLY A 58 -12.45 22.48 26.87
CA GLY A 58 -13.18 21.31 27.40
C GLY A 58 -12.55 19.97 27.11
N GLN A 59 -11.32 19.95 26.61
CA GLN A 59 -10.51 18.71 26.37
C GLN A 59 -9.56 18.49 27.55
N VAL A 60 -10.13 18.16 28.72
CA VAL A 60 -9.41 18.16 30.00
C VAL A 60 -8.56 16.89 30.19
N PHE A 61 -8.88 15.78 29.51
CA PHE A 61 -8.24 14.48 29.75
C PHE A 61 -7.30 14.10 28.60
N ASP A 62 -6.31 14.94 28.30
CA ASP A 62 -5.22 14.62 27.38
C ASP A 62 -3.90 14.32 28.13
N GLU A 63 -2.91 13.83 27.40
CA GLU A 63 -1.58 13.52 27.93
C GLU A 63 -0.86 14.74 28.51
N ASN A 64 -1.04 15.92 27.90
CA ASN A 64 -0.41 17.15 28.36
C ASN A 64 -1.01 17.60 29.70
N PHE A 65 -2.32 17.39 29.89
CA PHE A 65 -3.01 17.65 31.14
C PHE A 65 -2.47 16.74 32.26
N LEU A 66 -2.39 15.42 32.03
CA LEU A 66 -1.86 14.46 32.99
C LEU A 66 -0.45 14.83 33.44
N MET A 67 0.42 15.14 32.49
CA MET A 67 1.80 15.55 32.76
C MET A 67 1.89 16.88 33.53
N ALA A 68 1.06 17.86 33.15
CA ALA A 68 1.01 19.14 33.85
C ALA A 68 0.52 19.00 35.30
N VAL A 69 -0.56 18.24 35.53
CA VAL A 69 -1.09 18.00 36.89
C VAL A 69 -0.08 17.25 37.74
N ALA A 70 0.54 16.21 37.20
CA ALA A 70 1.51 15.41 37.95
C ALA A 70 2.76 16.23 38.35
N THR A 71 3.31 17.00 37.42
CA THR A 71 4.56 17.75 37.67
C THR A 71 4.33 19.03 38.49
N VAL A 72 3.20 19.76 38.28
CA VAL A 72 2.81 20.88 39.14
C VAL A 72 2.46 20.38 40.54
N GLY A 73 1.76 19.24 40.65
CA GLY A 73 1.49 18.58 41.91
C GLY A 73 2.75 18.16 42.67
N ALA A 74 3.74 17.62 41.97
CA ALA A 74 5.04 17.26 42.57
C ALA A 74 5.78 18.51 43.11
N ILE A 75 5.75 19.63 42.39
CA ILE A 75 6.29 20.93 42.86
C ILE A 75 5.52 21.40 44.11
N GLY A 76 4.19 21.32 44.09
CA GLY A 76 3.35 21.69 45.25
C GLY A 76 3.64 20.84 46.47
N LEU A 77 3.86 19.52 46.28
CA LEU A 77 4.22 18.60 47.36
C LEU A 77 5.61 18.93 47.96
N ALA A 78 6.60 19.21 47.09
CA ALA A 78 7.92 19.62 47.53
C ALA A 78 7.93 20.89 48.37
N PHE A 79 7.02 21.85 48.08
CA PHE A 79 6.80 23.04 48.93
C PHE A 79 6.09 22.69 50.25
N TYR A 80 5.07 21.82 50.19
CA TYR A 80 4.31 21.42 51.37
C TYR A 80 5.20 20.67 52.39
N GLU A 81 5.97 19.72 51.92
CA GLU A 81 6.90 18.91 52.77
C GLU A 81 8.18 19.67 53.11
N LYS A 82 8.40 20.85 52.54
CA LYS A 82 9.67 21.62 52.69
C LYS A 82 10.91 20.78 52.33
N SER A 83 10.74 19.77 51.51
CA SER A 83 11.82 18.86 51.11
C SER A 83 12.83 19.54 50.17
N GLY A 84 12.42 20.54 49.41
CA GLY A 84 13.26 21.21 48.40
C GLY A 84 13.56 20.35 47.20
N ASP A 85 12.86 19.21 47.02
CA ASP A 85 13.17 18.20 46.02
C ASP A 85 12.40 18.45 44.70
N PHE A 86 12.72 19.60 44.08
CA PHE A 86 12.14 20.00 42.80
C PHE A 86 12.73 19.24 41.61
N LEU A 87 13.83 18.50 41.84
CA LEU A 87 14.52 17.76 40.79
C LEU A 87 13.61 16.76 40.08
N GLU A 88 12.75 16.06 40.85
CA GLU A 88 11.86 15.04 40.29
C GLU A 88 10.90 15.63 39.25
N ALA A 89 10.24 16.75 39.57
CA ALA A 89 9.31 17.40 38.63
C ALA A 89 10.00 17.86 37.35
N VAL A 90 11.22 18.43 37.46
CA VAL A 90 12.03 18.87 36.31
C VAL A 90 12.50 17.69 35.49
N ALA A 91 12.92 16.62 36.14
CA ALA A 91 13.40 15.42 35.49
C ALA A 91 12.29 14.68 34.72
N VAL A 92 11.09 14.56 35.33
CA VAL A 92 9.91 14.02 34.65
C VAL A 92 9.67 14.74 33.33
N MET A 93 9.62 16.08 33.38
CA MET A 93 9.38 16.91 32.21
C MET A 93 10.52 16.79 31.18
N LEU A 94 11.77 16.67 31.65
CA LEU A 94 12.94 16.49 30.80
C LEU A 94 12.88 15.15 30.05
N PHE A 95 12.63 14.04 30.74
CA PHE A 95 12.52 12.72 30.12
C PHE A 95 11.34 12.64 29.16
N TYR A 96 10.21 13.24 29.51
CA TYR A 96 9.08 13.32 28.61
C TYR A 96 9.45 14.07 27.31
N GLN A 97 10.14 15.20 27.40
CA GLN A 97 10.58 15.97 26.24
C GLN A 97 11.64 15.21 25.39
N ILE A 98 12.50 14.43 26.03
CA ILE A 98 13.43 13.53 25.32
C ILE A 98 12.62 12.48 24.53
N GLY A 99 11.60 11.90 25.15
CA GLY A 99 10.68 10.96 24.49
C GLY A 99 9.95 11.59 23.29
N GLU A 100 9.37 12.79 23.47
CA GLU A 100 8.72 13.56 22.41
C GLU A 100 9.68 13.89 21.24
N LEU A 101 10.93 14.26 21.53
CA LEU A 101 11.94 14.53 20.52
C LEU A 101 12.26 13.25 19.72
N PHE A 102 12.49 12.13 20.43
CA PHE A 102 12.75 10.83 19.79
C PHE A 102 11.58 10.39 18.91
N GLN A 103 10.34 10.51 19.41
CA GLN A 103 9.12 10.25 18.66
C GLN A 103 9.05 11.09 17.39
N SER A 104 9.18 12.42 17.52
CA SER A 104 9.13 13.35 16.39
C SER A 104 10.20 13.06 15.34
N TYR A 105 11.38 12.61 15.78
CA TYR A 105 12.47 12.21 14.90
C TYR A 105 12.16 10.87 14.19
N ALA A 106 11.70 9.85 14.92
CA ALA A 106 11.40 8.53 14.40
C ALA A 106 10.23 8.58 13.39
N VAL A 107 9.15 9.27 13.73
CA VAL A 107 8.00 9.49 12.83
C VAL A 107 8.43 10.29 11.60
N GLY A 108 9.24 11.34 11.77
CA GLY A 108 9.76 12.13 10.66
C GLY A 108 10.72 11.34 9.76
N LYS A 109 11.47 10.38 10.30
CA LYS A 109 12.33 9.49 9.49
C LYS A 109 11.49 8.47 8.73
N SER A 110 10.48 7.87 9.36
CA SER A 110 9.57 6.92 8.70
C SER A 110 8.77 7.60 7.58
N ARG A 111 8.24 8.79 7.84
CA ARG A 111 7.57 9.57 6.78
C ARG A 111 8.53 9.91 5.63
N ARG A 112 9.78 10.27 5.91
CA ARG A 112 10.78 10.54 4.86
C ARG A 112 11.21 9.30 4.10
N SER A 113 11.19 8.13 4.68
CA SER A 113 11.39 6.88 3.93
C SER A 113 10.25 6.59 2.96
N ILE A 114 9.02 7.00 3.30
CA ILE A 114 7.88 6.99 2.38
C ILE A 114 8.02 8.13 1.34
N THR A 115 8.48 9.31 1.75
CA THR A 115 8.77 10.43 0.83
C THR A 115 9.98 10.17 -0.08
N ALA A 116 10.90 9.29 0.30
CA ALA A 116 11.98 8.84 -0.58
C ALA A 116 11.47 7.87 -1.68
N LEU A 117 10.33 7.20 -1.44
CA LEU A 117 9.54 6.57 -2.50
C LEU A 117 8.82 7.62 -3.37
N MET A 118 8.59 8.83 -2.85
CA MET A 118 8.08 10.00 -3.58
C MET A 118 9.17 10.74 -4.38
N ASP A 119 10.43 10.28 -4.33
CA ASP A 119 11.50 10.80 -5.20
C ASP A 119 11.32 10.36 -6.68
N ILE A 120 10.19 9.71 -6.98
CA ILE A 120 9.72 9.49 -8.35
C ILE A 120 9.19 10.77 -9.01
N ARG A 121 8.82 11.82 -8.23
CA ARG A 121 8.32 13.07 -8.79
C ARG A 121 9.42 13.74 -9.63
N PRO A 122 9.14 14.04 -10.90
CA PRO A 122 10.06 14.84 -11.73
C PRO A 122 10.02 16.31 -11.31
N ASP A 123 11.18 16.93 -11.28
CA ASP A 123 11.30 18.34 -10.89
C ASP A 123 11.02 19.30 -12.05
N TYR A 124 11.25 18.86 -13.31
CA TYR A 124 11.07 19.63 -14.53
C TYR A 124 10.77 18.74 -15.74
N ALA A 125 10.29 19.33 -16.80
CA ALA A 125 10.19 18.76 -18.14
C ALA A 125 11.02 19.61 -19.13
N ASN A 126 11.74 18.97 -20.05
CA ASN A 126 12.41 19.69 -21.13
C ASN A 126 11.49 19.74 -22.36
N ILE A 127 11.17 20.94 -22.85
CA ILE A 127 10.47 21.17 -24.11
C ILE A 127 11.42 21.82 -25.11
N GLU A 128 11.29 21.47 -26.38
CA GLU A 128 12.05 22.07 -27.45
C GLU A 128 11.32 23.33 -27.94
N GLN A 129 11.93 24.52 -27.72
CA GLN A 129 11.46 25.80 -28.22
C GLN A 129 12.59 26.46 -29.03
N ASP A 130 12.30 26.82 -30.28
CA ASP A 130 13.25 27.48 -31.20
C ASP A 130 14.60 26.73 -31.33
N GLY A 131 14.59 25.39 -31.25
CA GLY A 131 15.78 24.53 -31.34
C GLY A 131 16.63 24.50 -30.06
N GLN A 132 16.15 25.05 -28.96
CA GLN A 132 16.79 24.97 -27.64
C GLN A 132 15.89 24.24 -26.63
N LEU A 133 16.51 23.44 -25.75
CA LEU A 133 15.81 22.76 -24.65
C LEU A 133 15.58 23.76 -23.52
N THR A 134 14.31 23.99 -23.20
CA THR A 134 13.88 24.85 -22.09
C THR A 134 13.25 23.99 -21.00
N GLN A 135 13.71 24.17 -19.76
CA GLN A 135 13.12 23.51 -18.60
C GLN A 135 11.89 24.27 -18.14
N VAL A 136 10.78 23.55 -18.01
CA VAL A 136 9.49 24.07 -17.53
C VAL A 136 8.95 23.19 -16.40
N ASP A 137 8.01 23.72 -15.61
CA ASP A 137 7.31 22.90 -14.63
C ASP A 137 6.45 21.85 -15.37
N PRO A 138 6.49 20.56 -14.97
CA PRO A 138 5.69 19.53 -15.61
C PRO A 138 4.18 19.84 -15.64
N GLY A 139 3.68 20.60 -14.65
CA GLY A 139 2.28 21.05 -14.59
C GLY A 139 1.90 22.06 -15.67
N GLU A 140 2.87 22.72 -16.31
CA GLU A 140 2.63 23.69 -17.37
C GLU A 140 2.67 23.06 -18.78
N VAL A 141 3.04 21.78 -18.90
CA VAL A 141 3.13 21.07 -20.18
C VAL A 141 1.76 20.59 -20.62
N PRO A 142 1.23 21.05 -21.75
CA PRO A 142 -0.08 20.61 -22.25
C PRO A 142 -0.05 19.19 -22.82
N VAL A 143 -1.20 18.54 -22.87
CA VAL A 143 -1.39 17.25 -23.54
C VAL A 143 -1.12 17.41 -25.04
N GLY A 144 -0.36 16.47 -25.61
CA GLY A 144 0.06 16.50 -27.03
C GLY A 144 1.38 17.25 -27.28
N ALA A 145 1.96 17.90 -26.27
CA ALA A 145 3.27 18.52 -26.38
C ALA A 145 4.38 17.46 -26.52
N VAL A 146 5.48 17.87 -27.14
CA VAL A 146 6.68 17.02 -27.27
C VAL A 146 7.68 17.42 -26.20
N ILE A 147 8.03 16.46 -25.37
CA ILE A 147 9.08 16.61 -24.34
C ILE A 147 10.31 15.80 -24.73
N VAL A 148 11.47 16.22 -24.27
CA VAL A 148 12.76 15.56 -24.50
C VAL A 148 13.28 15.06 -23.17
N VAL A 149 13.59 13.76 -23.09
CA VAL A 149 14.13 13.14 -21.87
C VAL A 149 15.52 12.60 -22.14
N GLN A 150 16.52 13.17 -21.48
CA GLN A 150 17.91 12.79 -21.63
C GLN A 150 18.30 11.60 -20.74
N PRO A 151 19.40 10.88 -21.03
CA PRO A 151 19.92 9.86 -20.14
C PRO A 151 20.17 10.39 -18.72
N GLY A 152 19.71 9.66 -17.71
CA GLY A 152 19.77 10.03 -16.30
C GLY A 152 18.58 10.87 -15.80
N GLU A 153 17.70 11.35 -16.68
CA GLU A 153 16.52 12.12 -16.30
C GLU A 153 15.31 11.23 -16.02
N LYS A 154 14.41 11.73 -15.17
CA LYS A 154 13.11 11.13 -14.93
C LYS A 154 12.15 11.52 -16.04
N VAL A 155 11.34 10.58 -16.53
CA VAL A 155 10.25 10.86 -17.46
C VAL A 155 9.19 11.70 -16.74
N PRO A 156 8.92 12.95 -17.19
CA PRO A 156 8.08 13.87 -16.43
C PRO A 156 6.58 13.65 -16.58
N LEU A 157 6.12 13.16 -17.74
CA LEU A 157 4.71 12.92 -18.05
C LEU A 157 4.54 11.60 -18.79
N ASP A 158 3.33 11.03 -18.70
CA ASP A 158 2.95 9.86 -19.49
C ASP A 158 2.83 10.25 -20.96
N GLY A 159 3.26 9.37 -21.86
CA GLY A 159 3.24 9.65 -23.30
C GLY A 159 3.60 8.47 -24.17
N VAL A 160 3.81 8.77 -25.45
CA VAL A 160 4.25 7.81 -26.47
C VAL A 160 5.57 8.28 -27.05
N VAL A 161 6.54 7.39 -27.18
CA VAL A 161 7.83 7.67 -27.80
C VAL A 161 7.62 7.98 -29.28
N LEU A 162 8.07 9.17 -29.72
CA LEU A 162 8.01 9.60 -31.11
C LEU A 162 9.29 9.27 -31.85
N GLU A 163 10.43 9.42 -31.16
CA GLU A 163 11.76 9.27 -31.73
C GLU A 163 12.74 8.85 -30.63
N GLY A 164 13.54 7.85 -30.89
CA GLY A 164 14.62 7.38 -30.05
C GLY A 164 14.40 5.99 -29.52
N SER A 165 15.48 5.38 -29.05
CA SER A 165 15.47 4.10 -28.35
C SER A 165 16.29 4.21 -27.08
N SER A 166 15.79 3.63 -26.00
CA SER A 166 16.48 3.65 -24.71
C SER A 166 16.06 2.50 -23.82
N THR A 167 16.76 2.37 -22.70
CA THR A 167 16.42 1.46 -21.61
C THR A 167 15.92 2.28 -20.44
N LEU A 168 14.78 1.92 -19.87
CA LEU A 168 14.16 2.59 -18.74
C LEU A 168 14.36 1.80 -17.44
N ASN A 169 14.79 2.48 -16.39
CA ASN A 169 14.73 1.94 -15.04
C ASN A 169 13.37 2.22 -14.43
N THR A 170 12.59 1.18 -14.23
CA THR A 170 11.23 1.21 -13.65
C THR A 170 11.21 0.84 -12.17
N ALA A 171 12.37 0.51 -11.58
CA ALA A 171 12.47 -0.03 -10.22
C ALA A 171 11.80 0.83 -9.14
N ALA A 172 11.80 2.15 -9.30
CA ALA A 172 11.14 3.07 -8.37
C ALA A 172 9.61 2.97 -8.40
N LEU A 173 9.03 2.52 -9.52
CA LEU A 173 7.58 2.36 -9.70
C LEU A 173 7.14 0.92 -9.43
N THR A 174 7.81 -0.05 -10.07
CA THR A 174 7.38 -1.45 -10.07
C THR A 174 8.09 -2.30 -9.01
N GLY A 175 9.23 -1.83 -8.49
CA GLY A 175 10.11 -2.62 -7.63
C GLY A 175 10.95 -3.65 -8.40
N GLU A 176 10.83 -3.71 -9.74
CA GLU A 176 11.62 -4.60 -10.58
C GLU A 176 13.00 -4.02 -10.88
N SER A 177 14.03 -4.85 -10.72
CA SER A 177 15.42 -4.43 -10.99
C SER A 177 15.81 -4.56 -12.47
N LEU A 178 15.00 -5.23 -13.30
CA LEU A 178 15.27 -5.39 -14.73
C LEU A 178 14.82 -4.15 -15.49
N PRO A 179 15.72 -3.47 -16.22
CA PRO A 179 15.36 -2.35 -17.06
C PRO A 179 14.47 -2.80 -18.23
N ARG A 180 13.59 -1.90 -18.68
CA ARG A 180 12.69 -2.11 -19.83
C ARG A 180 13.22 -1.36 -21.04
N ASP A 181 13.39 -2.04 -22.17
CA ASP A 181 13.73 -1.41 -23.44
C ASP A 181 12.50 -0.75 -24.07
N VAL A 182 12.67 0.43 -24.66
CA VAL A 182 11.63 1.20 -25.35
C VAL A 182 12.15 1.75 -26.67
N THR A 183 11.25 1.77 -27.65
CA THR A 183 11.49 2.23 -29.02
C THR A 183 10.35 3.12 -29.51
N ASP A 184 10.48 3.62 -30.72
CA ASP A 184 9.44 4.45 -31.35
C ASP A 184 8.08 3.76 -31.37
N GLY A 185 7.04 4.48 -30.89
CA GLY A 185 5.67 3.98 -30.79
C GLY A 185 5.32 3.33 -29.45
N ASP A 186 6.28 3.09 -28.57
CA ASP A 186 6.03 2.50 -27.25
C ASP A 186 5.41 3.51 -26.28
N GLU A 187 4.49 3.04 -25.44
CA GLU A 187 3.95 3.81 -24.33
C GLU A 187 4.96 3.91 -23.19
N ILE A 188 5.10 5.11 -22.64
CA ILE A 188 6.01 5.41 -21.53
C ILE A 188 5.25 6.09 -20.40
N VAL A 189 5.57 5.72 -19.18
CA VAL A 189 4.93 6.27 -17.97
C VAL A 189 5.89 7.21 -17.22
N SER A 190 5.32 8.24 -16.61
CA SER A 190 6.06 9.19 -15.78
C SER A 190 6.70 8.51 -14.57
N GLY A 191 7.86 9.03 -14.12
CA GLY A 191 8.60 8.52 -12.96
C GLY A 191 9.63 7.43 -13.27
N CYS A 192 9.66 6.86 -14.47
CA CYS A 192 10.77 6.02 -14.93
C CYS A 192 12.03 6.88 -15.12
N ILE A 193 13.22 6.28 -14.95
CA ILE A 193 14.48 6.95 -15.21
C ILE A 193 15.00 6.48 -16.57
N ASN A 194 15.23 7.41 -17.49
CA ASN A 194 15.85 7.14 -18.78
C ASN A 194 17.34 6.84 -18.59
N MET A 195 17.86 5.72 -19.15
CA MET A 195 19.21 5.25 -18.85
C MET A 195 20.23 5.53 -19.98
N THR A 196 19.86 5.33 -21.25
CA THR A 196 20.85 5.21 -22.32
C THR A 196 20.69 6.21 -23.45
N GLY A 197 19.53 6.28 -24.10
CA GLY A 197 19.27 7.11 -25.27
C GLY A 197 18.47 8.36 -24.96
N VAL A 198 18.47 9.34 -25.87
CA VAL A 198 17.57 10.49 -25.80
C VAL A 198 16.21 10.08 -26.36
N LEU A 199 15.14 10.39 -25.64
CA LEU A 199 13.77 10.08 -26.05
C LEU A 199 13.00 11.38 -26.32
N LYS A 200 12.30 11.47 -27.45
CA LYS A 200 11.27 12.46 -27.71
C LYS A 200 9.90 11.80 -27.49
N ILE A 201 9.13 12.36 -26.58
CA ILE A 201 7.88 11.76 -26.10
C ILE A 201 6.75 12.76 -26.33
N ARG A 202 5.67 12.32 -26.95
CA ARG A 202 4.41 13.08 -27.03
C ARG A 202 3.59 12.78 -25.81
N THR A 203 3.27 13.79 -25.02
CA THR A 203 2.46 13.67 -23.80
C THR A 203 1.03 13.24 -24.13
N THR A 204 0.51 12.28 -23.36
CA THR A 204 -0.85 11.75 -23.49
C THR A 204 -1.76 12.20 -22.36
N LYS A 205 -1.19 12.60 -21.22
CA LYS A 205 -1.94 13.04 -20.03
C LYS A 205 -1.37 14.34 -19.48
N ALA A 206 -2.21 15.13 -18.82
CA ALA A 206 -1.76 16.27 -18.01
C ALA A 206 -1.01 15.78 -16.76
N PHE A 207 -0.15 16.62 -16.18
CA PHE A 207 0.67 16.23 -15.01
C PHE A 207 -0.16 15.72 -13.82
N GLY A 208 -1.29 16.38 -13.51
CA GLY A 208 -2.20 15.94 -12.44
C GLY A 208 -2.85 14.56 -12.68
N GLU A 209 -2.94 14.14 -13.93
CA GLU A 209 -3.49 12.84 -14.34
C GLU A 209 -2.40 11.80 -14.64
N SER A 210 -1.13 12.19 -14.53
CA SER A 210 0.00 11.31 -14.80
C SER A 210 0.11 10.18 -13.77
N THR A 211 0.71 9.08 -14.17
CA THR A 211 0.92 7.90 -13.32
C THR A 211 1.62 8.27 -12.01
N VAL A 212 2.66 9.10 -12.06
CA VAL A 212 3.35 9.60 -10.87
C VAL A 212 2.43 10.38 -9.95
N SER A 213 1.65 11.32 -10.49
CA SER A 213 0.75 12.15 -9.67
C SER A 213 -0.30 11.30 -8.95
N LYS A 214 -0.87 10.30 -9.62
CA LYS A 214 -1.83 9.36 -9.02
C LYS A 214 -1.20 8.50 -7.93
N ILE A 215 0.01 7.98 -8.16
CA ILE A 215 0.74 7.22 -7.14
C ILE A 215 0.99 8.09 -5.90
N LEU A 216 1.43 9.34 -6.09
CA LEU A 216 1.68 10.27 -4.99
C LEU A 216 0.39 10.58 -4.22
N GLU A 217 -0.71 10.82 -4.90
CA GLU A 217 -2.02 11.04 -4.30
C GLU A 217 -2.50 9.83 -3.49
N LEU A 218 -2.36 8.61 -4.02
CA LEU A 218 -2.70 7.38 -3.32
C LEU A 218 -1.88 7.20 -2.03
N VAL A 219 -0.58 7.50 -2.08
CA VAL A 219 0.30 7.43 -0.91
C VAL A 219 -0.06 8.50 0.13
N GLU A 220 -0.33 9.74 -0.28
CA GLU A 220 -0.75 10.81 0.62
C GLU A 220 -2.11 10.51 1.27
N ASN A 221 -3.09 10.06 0.50
CA ASN A 221 -4.43 9.75 0.96
C ASN A 221 -4.52 8.45 1.77
N SER A 222 -3.54 7.55 1.67
CA SER A 222 -3.52 6.28 2.41
C SER A 222 -3.61 6.45 3.93
N SER A 223 -3.22 7.61 4.45
CA SER A 223 -3.33 7.96 5.88
C SER A 223 -4.76 8.34 6.33
N SER A 224 -5.68 8.59 5.41
CA SER A 224 -7.06 8.98 5.72
C SER A 224 -7.95 7.81 6.14
N HIS A 225 -7.67 6.60 5.63
CA HIS A 225 -8.43 5.38 5.90
C HIS A 225 -7.85 4.59 7.08
N LYS A 226 -8.28 4.96 8.31
CA LYS A 226 -7.79 4.36 9.55
C LYS A 226 -8.28 2.92 9.75
N SER A 227 -7.37 2.05 10.17
CA SER A 227 -7.66 0.67 10.56
C SER A 227 -8.54 0.57 11.81
N LYS A 228 -9.12 -0.62 12.03
CA LYS A 228 -9.85 -0.91 13.29
C LYS A 228 -8.93 -0.78 14.51
N SER A 229 -7.67 -1.18 14.37
CA SER A 229 -6.67 -1.08 15.43
C SER A 229 -6.35 0.39 15.78
N GLU A 230 -6.25 1.30 14.81
CA GLU A 230 -6.06 2.73 15.06
C GLU A 230 -7.31 3.37 15.70
N ASN A 231 -8.50 2.99 15.24
CA ASN A 231 -9.77 3.43 15.83
C ASN A 231 -9.95 2.92 17.26
N PHE A 232 -9.49 1.70 17.56
CA PHE A 232 -9.49 1.14 18.92
C PHE A 232 -8.67 2.03 19.87
N ILE A 233 -7.48 2.48 19.47
CA ILE A 233 -6.63 3.34 20.31
C ILE A 233 -7.33 4.64 20.65
N SER A 234 -7.97 5.28 19.65
CA SER A 234 -8.69 6.53 19.87
C SER A 234 -9.86 6.35 20.84
N LYS A 235 -10.57 5.22 20.77
CA LYS A 235 -11.64 4.85 21.72
C LYS A 235 -11.08 4.48 23.09
N PHE A 236 -10.00 3.70 23.12
CA PHE A 236 -9.33 3.30 24.36
C PHE A 236 -8.84 4.52 25.14
N ALA A 237 -8.13 5.45 24.52
CA ALA A 237 -7.64 6.65 25.18
C ALA A 237 -8.77 7.48 25.80
N ARG A 238 -9.93 7.58 25.14
CA ARG A 238 -11.10 8.31 25.63
C ARG A 238 -11.68 7.74 26.93
N VAL A 239 -11.61 6.43 27.14
CA VAL A 239 -12.12 5.76 28.35
C VAL A 239 -11.01 5.61 29.39
N TYR A 240 -9.82 5.26 28.94
CA TYR A 240 -8.67 4.98 29.79
C TYR A 240 -8.22 6.20 30.62
N THR A 241 -8.12 7.37 30.00
CA THR A 241 -7.61 8.56 30.70
C THR A 241 -8.51 9.02 31.86
N PRO A 242 -9.84 9.13 31.72
CA PRO A 242 -10.72 9.41 32.87
C PRO A 242 -10.66 8.32 33.94
N ALA A 243 -10.58 7.05 33.55
CA ALA A 243 -10.50 5.94 34.51
C ALA A 243 -9.21 6.03 35.36
N VAL A 244 -8.09 6.34 34.71
CA VAL A 244 -6.81 6.54 35.39
C VAL A 244 -6.83 7.74 36.33
N CYS A 245 -7.43 8.87 35.91
CA CYS A 245 -7.59 10.04 36.79
C CYS A 245 -8.42 9.69 38.03
N ALA A 246 -9.52 8.95 37.88
CA ALA A 246 -10.33 8.49 38.99
C ALA A 246 -9.57 7.54 39.91
N ALA A 247 -8.79 6.60 39.35
CA ALA A 247 -7.94 5.69 40.13
C ALA A 247 -6.84 6.44 40.90
N ALA A 248 -6.19 7.42 40.29
CA ALA A 248 -5.20 8.26 40.94
C ALA A 248 -5.81 9.08 42.10
N LEU A 249 -7.00 9.66 41.89
CA LEU A 249 -7.72 10.35 42.93
C LEU A 249 -8.11 9.41 44.08
N ALA A 250 -8.59 8.20 43.76
CA ALA A 250 -8.88 7.19 44.75
C ALA A 250 -7.61 6.79 45.54
N LEU A 251 -6.48 6.62 44.86
CA LEU A 251 -5.18 6.31 45.50
C LEU A 251 -4.70 7.45 46.39
N ALA A 252 -4.98 8.73 46.06
CA ALA A 252 -4.61 9.89 46.87
C ALA A 252 -5.45 10.01 48.14
N VAL A 253 -6.74 9.58 48.11
CA VAL A 253 -7.72 9.87 49.16
C VAL A 253 -8.07 8.65 50.01
N LEU A 254 -8.36 7.51 49.40
CA LEU A 254 -8.87 6.33 50.13
C LEU A 254 -7.88 5.77 51.17
N PRO A 255 -6.61 5.53 50.87
CA PRO A 255 -5.68 4.97 51.85
C PRO A 255 -5.41 5.90 53.02
N PRO A 256 -5.18 7.24 52.85
CA PRO A 256 -5.09 8.17 54.00
C PRO A 256 -6.31 8.15 54.91
N VAL A 257 -7.52 8.15 54.28
CA VAL A 257 -8.78 8.13 55.05
C VAL A 257 -8.93 6.80 55.81
N VAL A 258 -8.63 5.66 55.21
CA VAL A 258 -8.68 4.36 55.90
C VAL A 258 -7.67 4.29 57.03
N ARG A 259 -6.46 4.83 56.84
CA ARG A 259 -5.44 4.90 57.92
C ARG A 259 -5.92 5.78 59.10
N LEU A 260 -6.53 6.97 58.80
CA LEU A 260 -7.11 7.83 59.86
C LEU A 260 -8.25 7.12 60.60
N LEU A 261 -9.14 6.42 59.91
CA LEU A 261 -10.20 5.64 60.53
C LEU A 261 -9.66 4.47 61.39
N ALA A 262 -8.49 3.95 61.04
CA ALA A 262 -7.79 2.94 61.82
C ALA A 262 -6.95 3.51 63.00
N GLY A 263 -7.03 4.83 63.25
CA GLY A 263 -6.26 5.49 64.31
C GLY A 263 -4.78 5.69 63.98
N LEU A 264 -4.38 5.58 62.72
CA LEU A 264 -3.01 5.78 62.25
C LEU A 264 -2.88 7.16 61.63
N ASP A 265 -1.65 7.67 61.51
CA ASP A 265 -1.41 8.88 60.71
C ASP A 265 -1.79 8.66 59.24
N GLY A 266 -2.46 9.65 58.65
CA GLY A 266 -2.98 9.57 57.28
C GLY A 266 -1.91 9.50 56.19
N ASP A 267 -0.66 9.98 56.49
CA ASP A 267 0.50 9.95 55.58
C ASP A 267 0.16 10.49 54.16
N TRP A 268 -0.55 11.64 54.12
CA TRP A 268 -1.07 12.27 52.89
C TRP A 268 0.03 12.56 51.87
N GLY A 269 1.24 12.92 52.30
CA GLY A 269 2.38 13.21 51.41
C GLY A 269 2.74 11.99 50.55
N THR A 270 2.96 10.86 51.23
CA THR A 270 3.31 9.59 50.54
C THR A 270 2.24 9.13 49.54
N TRP A 271 0.95 9.20 49.94
CA TRP A 271 -0.12 8.75 49.05
C TRP A 271 -0.38 9.73 47.91
N LEU A 272 -0.23 11.03 48.13
CA LEU A 272 -0.28 12.01 47.06
C LEU A 272 0.88 11.82 46.07
N TYR A 273 2.10 11.59 46.57
CA TYR A 273 3.25 11.29 45.73
C TYR A 273 3.04 10.04 44.85
N ARG A 274 2.48 8.95 45.43
CA ARG A 274 2.12 7.74 44.68
C ARG A 274 1.07 8.02 43.64
N ALA A 275 0.04 8.80 43.93
CA ALA A 275 -1.01 9.18 42.99
C ALA A 275 -0.46 10.03 41.82
N LEU A 276 0.43 10.98 42.10
CA LEU A 276 1.09 11.78 41.07
C LEU A 276 2.01 10.92 40.19
N SER A 277 2.78 10.01 40.79
CA SER A 277 3.61 9.05 40.07
C SER A 277 2.76 8.10 39.20
N PHE A 278 1.62 7.65 39.71
CA PHE A 278 0.63 6.85 38.96
C PHE A 278 0.11 7.59 37.74
N LEU A 279 -0.19 8.91 37.84
CA LEU A 279 -0.59 9.73 36.70
C LEU A 279 0.50 9.83 35.63
N VAL A 280 1.77 10.04 36.04
CA VAL A 280 2.90 10.11 35.10
C VAL A 280 3.03 8.83 34.27
N VAL A 281 3.00 7.65 34.94
CA VAL A 281 3.13 6.36 34.28
C VAL A 281 1.95 6.05 33.37
N SER A 282 0.80 6.64 33.62
CA SER A 282 -0.46 6.28 32.94
C SER A 282 -0.56 6.73 31.47
N CYS A 283 0.36 7.56 30.96
CA CYS A 283 0.32 7.98 29.57
C CYS A 283 0.43 6.78 28.61
N PRO A 284 -0.52 6.52 27.70
CA PRO A 284 -0.42 5.42 26.75
C PRO A 284 0.47 5.75 25.53
N CYS A 285 1.56 6.53 25.76
CA CYS A 285 2.39 7.12 24.72
C CYS A 285 2.95 6.09 23.72
N ALA A 286 3.41 4.94 24.25
CA ALA A 286 3.93 3.86 23.40
C ALA A 286 2.91 3.31 22.39
N LEU A 287 1.64 3.19 22.80
CA LEU A 287 0.55 2.70 21.93
C LEU A 287 0.17 3.71 20.86
N VAL A 288 -0.04 4.96 21.30
CA VAL A 288 -0.47 6.06 20.41
C VAL A 288 0.53 6.29 19.28
N ILE A 289 1.81 6.01 19.52
CA ILE A 289 2.89 6.27 18.57
C ILE A 289 3.21 5.04 17.74
N SER A 290 3.43 3.89 18.37
CA SER A 290 3.98 2.71 17.70
C SER A 290 3.01 2.09 16.69
N ILE A 291 1.70 2.21 16.91
CA ILE A 291 0.72 1.57 16.04
C ILE A 291 0.57 2.29 14.70
N PRO A 292 0.31 3.62 14.63
CA PRO A 292 0.35 4.33 13.36
C PRO A 292 1.70 4.19 12.65
N LEU A 293 2.80 4.22 13.41
CA LEU A 293 4.13 4.05 12.85
C LEU A 293 4.33 2.67 12.21
N SER A 294 3.79 1.61 12.82
CA SER A 294 3.83 0.25 12.26
C SER A 294 3.06 0.16 10.94
N PHE A 295 1.88 0.78 10.87
CA PHE A 295 1.10 0.84 9.64
C PHE A 295 1.82 1.65 8.55
N PHE A 296 2.34 2.82 8.87
CA PHE A 296 3.15 3.60 7.92
C PHE A 296 4.36 2.83 7.41
N ALA A 297 5.04 2.11 8.30
CA ALA A 297 6.17 1.28 7.92
C ALA A 297 5.74 0.10 7.02
N GLY A 298 4.59 -0.52 7.31
CA GLY A 298 4.02 -1.59 6.49
C GLY A 298 3.60 -1.12 5.10
N LEU A 299 2.89 0.01 5.02
CA LEU A 299 2.50 0.64 3.75
C LEU A 299 3.72 1.04 2.91
N GLY A 300 4.72 1.68 3.54
CA GLY A 300 5.96 2.05 2.86
C GLY A 300 6.77 0.84 2.40
N GLY A 301 6.81 -0.23 3.19
CA GLY A 301 7.44 -1.49 2.79
C GLY A 301 6.73 -2.15 1.61
N ALA A 302 5.39 -2.16 1.59
CA ALA A 302 4.60 -2.69 0.48
C ALA A 302 4.84 -1.87 -0.81
N SER A 303 4.80 -0.55 -0.71
CA SER A 303 5.05 0.34 -1.85
C SER A 303 6.45 0.14 -2.46
N HIS A 304 7.47 -0.07 -1.63
CA HIS A 304 8.84 -0.38 -2.11
C HIS A 304 8.92 -1.67 -2.94
N GLU A 305 8.00 -2.61 -2.72
CA GLU A 305 7.88 -3.87 -3.47
C GLU A 305 6.88 -3.77 -4.63
N GLY A 306 6.48 -2.55 -5.02
CA GLY A 306 5.52 -2.32 -6.11
C GLY A 306 4.07 -2.66 -5.75
N VAL A 307 3.72 -2.70 -4.47
CA VAL A 307 2.36 -2.96 -3.98
C VAL A 307 1.83 -1.71 -3.28
N LEU A 308 0.91 -0.99 -3.91
CA LEU A 308 0.27 0.18 -3.34
C LEU A 308 -1.00 -0.23 -2.59
N ILE A 309 -1.06 0.07 -1.30
CA ILE A 309 -2.22 -0.19 -0.44
C ILE A 309 -2.81 1.17 -0.03
N LYS A 310 -4.07 1.43 -0.35
CA LYS A 310 -4.73 2.73 -0.17
C LYS A 310 -5.02 3.11 1.29
N GLY A 311 -4.74 2.25 2.26
CA GLY A 311 -4.94 2.60 3.67
C GLY A 311 -4.61 1.49 4.65
N SER A 312 -4.47 1.85 5.92
CA SER A 312 -4.19 0.90 7.01
C SER A 312 -5.34 -0.08 7.26
N ASN A 313 -6.59 0.30 6.98
CA ASN A 313 -7.75 -0.58 7.03
C ASN A 313 -7.67 -1.70 5.99
N TYR A 314 -7.20 -1.39 4.77
CA TYR A 314 -7.01 -2.38 3.71
C TYR A 314 -5.85 -3.32 4.01
N LEU A 315 -4.76 -2.80 4.58
CA LEU A 315 -3.65 -3.64 5.07
C LEU A 315 -4.13 -4.60 6.17
N GLU A 316 -4.97 -4.13 7.11
CA GLU A 316 -5.56 -5.00 8.14
C GLU A 316 -6.49 -6.05 7.52
N THR A 317 -7.33 -5.68 6.53
CA THR A 317 -8.23 -6.61 5.83
C THR A 317 -7.44 -7.66 5.05
N LEU A 318 -6.42 -7.24 4.29
CA LEU A 318 -5.55 -8.12 3.51
C LEU A 318 -4.84 -9.17 4.38
N SER A 319 -4.45 -8.79 5.61
CA SER A 319 -3.84 -9.73 6.55
C SER A 319 -4.75 -10.91 6.92
N LYS A 320 -6.08 -10.72 6.85
CA LYS A 320 -7.13 -11.68 7.22
C LYS A 320 -7.70 -12.43 6.03
N THR A 321 -7.14 -12.22 4.84
CA THR A 321 -7.61 -12.87 3.60
C THR A 321 -7.45 -14.39 3.68
N LYS A 322 -8.55 -15.09 3.41
CA LYS A 322 -8.68 -16.54 3.39
C LYS A 322 -9.11 -17.07 2.03
N VAL A 323 -9.85 -16.28 1.27
CA VAL A 323 -10.31 -16.62 -0.07
C VAL A 323 -9.76 -15.59 -1.05
N VAL A 324 -9.18 -16.06 -2.16
CA VAL A 324 -8.73 -15.20 -3.25
C VAL A 324 -9.45 -15.62 -4.53
N VAL A 325 -10.17 -14.67 -5.11
CA VAL A 325 -10.93 -14.84 -6.34
C VAL A 325 -10.23 -14.08 -7.45
N PHE A 326 -10.00 -14.72 -8.57
CA PHE A 326 -9.32 -14.16 -9.72
C PHE A 326 -10.28 -14.01 -10.89
N ASP A 327 -10.21 -12.89 -11.59
CA ASP A 327 -10.59 -12.94 -13.00
C ASP A 327 -9.56 -13.76 -13.79
N LYS A 328 -9.96 -14.33 -14.92
CA LYS A 328 -9.02 -15.08 -15.77
C LYS A 328 -8.21 -14.11 -16.66
N THR A 329 -8.93 -13.39 -17.51
CA THR A 329 -8.34 -12.62 -18.62
C THR A 329 -7.65 -11.35 -18.11
N GLY A 330 -6.41 -11.11 -18.53
CA GLY A 330 -5.64 -9.95 -18.04
C GLY A 330 -5.10 -10.08 -16.60
N THR A 331 -5.54 -11.09 -15.85
CA THR A 331 -5.17 -11.31 -14.43
C THR A 331 -4.29 -12.55 -14.24
N LEU A 332 -4.78 -13.73 -14.56
CA LEU A 332 -4.00 -14.97 -14.58
C LEU A 332 -3.38 -15.22 -15.95
N THR A 333 -3.94 -14.63 -16.98
CA THR A 333 -3.46 -14.64 -18.36
C THR A 333 -3.06 -13.23 -18.79
N GLN A 334 -2.32 -13.14 -19.90
CA GLN A 334 -1.80 -11.87 -20.43
C GLN A 334 -2.87 -11.05 -21.16
N GLY A 335 -4.07 -11.60 -21.43
CA GLY A 335 -5.07 -10.98 -22.31
C GLY A 335 -4.61 -10.93 -23.77
N VAL A 336 -3.55 -11.64 -24.09
CA VAL A 336 -2.99 -11.73 -25.44
C VAL A 336 -3.29 -13.11 -25.99
N PHE A 337 -4.03 -13.12 -27.07
CA PHE A 337 -4.35 -14.35 -27.78
C PHE A 337 -3.19 -14.74 -28.68
N ASP A 338 -2.71 -15.99 -28.55
CA ASP A 338 -1.67 -16.55 -29.42
C ASP A 338 -2.14 -17.84 -30.09
N VAL A 339 -1.56 -18.10 -31.26
CA VAL A 339 -1.78 -19.34 -31.99
C VAL A 339 -1.03 -20.47 -31.31
N THR A 340 -1.77 -21.33 -30.60
CA THR A 340 -1.22 -22.49 -29.88
C THR A 340 -1.19 -23.77 -30.71
N GLY A 341 -2.00 -23.86 -31.76
CA GLY A 341 -2.04 -25.00 -32.63
C GLY A 341 -2.51 -24.64 -34.03
N VAL A 342 -1.96 -25.34 -35.04
CA VAL A 342 -2.44 -25.29 -36.43
C VAL A 342 -2.62 -26.71 -36.91
N HIS A 343 -3.86 -27.09 -37.15
CA HIS A 343 -4.24 -28.40 -37.67
C HIS A 343 -4.66 -28.23 -39.11
N HIS A 344 -3.99 -28.94 -40.00
CA HIS A 344 -4.15 -28.80 -41.45
C HIS A 344 -4.38 -30.15 -42.11
N ASN A 345 -5.14 -30.18 -43.22
CA ASN A 345 -5.39 -31.40 -43.96
C ASN A 345 -4.42 -31.56 -45.14
N SER A 346 -4.45 -30.59 -46.07
CA SER A 346 -3.70 -30.69 -47.33
C SER A 346 -2.69 -29.57 -47.57
N LEU A 347 -2.74 -28.51 -46.77
CA LEU A 347 -1.87 -27.35 -46.91
C LEU A 347 -0.77 -27.34 -45.85
N PRO A 348 0.45 -26.83 -46.16
CA PRO A 348 1.45 -26.56 -45.13
C PRO A 348 0.96 -25.56 -44.07
N ARG A 349 1.46 -25.72 -42.83
CA ARG A 349 1.13 -24.85 -41.71
C ARG A 349 1.27 -23.36 -42.04
N GLU A 350 2.35 -23.00 -42.72
CA GLU A 350 2.68 -21.62 -43.11
C GLU A 350 1.63 -21.03 -44.05
N LYS A 351 1.08 -21.85 -44.96
CA LYS A 351 0.04 -21.43 -45.90
C LYS A 351 -1.32 -21.26 -45.23
N VAL A 352 -1.64 -22.09 -44.24
CA VAL A 352 -2.86 -21.92 -43.40
C VAL A 352 -2.81 -20.59 -42.66
N LEU A 353 -1.68 -20.24 -42.05
CA LEU A 353 -1.49 -18.97 -41.34
C LEU A 353 -1.47 -17.79 -42.30
N GLU A 354 -0.83 -17.91 -43.50
CA GLU A 354 -0.81 -16.85 -44.52
C GLU A 354 -2.21 -16.48 -44.97
N TYR A 355 -3.01 -17.46 -45.40
CA TYR A 355 -4.38 -17.23 -45.88
C TYR A 355 -5.26 -16.67 -44.77
N ALA A 356 -5.17 -17.17 -43.54
CA ALA A 356 -5.92 -16.68 -42.39
C ALA A 356 -5.55 -15.23 -42.05
N ALA A 357 -4.26 -14.90 -41.99
CA ALA A 357 -3.76 -13.57 -41.69
C ALA A 357 -4.12 -12.53 -42.74
N LEU A 358 -4.06 -12.91 -44.05
CA LEU A 358 -4.44 -12.04 -45.16
C LEU A 358 -5.95 -11.81 -45.19
N ALA A 359 -6.78 -12.85 -45.03
CA ALA A 359 -8.23 -12.71 -45.00
C ALA A 359 -8.72 -11.76 -43.88
N GLU A 360 -8.04 -11.80 -42.74
CA GLU A 360 -8.31 -10.99 -41.54
C GLU A 360 -7.54 -9.65 -41.49
N CYS A 361 -6.93 -9.23 -42.62
CA CYS A 361 -6.04 -8.06 -42.67
C CYS A 361 -6.73 -6.72 -42.38
N ALA A 362 -8.04 -6.64 -42.57
CA ALA A 362 -8.84 -5.44 -42.35
C ALA A 362 -9.49 -5.38 -40.96
N SER A 363 -9.49 -6.48 -40.20
CA SER A 363 -10.12 -6.59 -38.90
C SER A 363 -9.19 -6.10 -37.78
N SER A 364 -9.72 -5.33 -36.86
CA SER A 364 -9.00 -4.91 -35.65
C SER A 364 -9.20 -5.87 -34.47
N HIS A 365 -9.90 -6.97 -34.67
CA HIS A 365 -10.21 -7.95 -33.62
C HIS A 365 -8.93 -8.58 -33.04
N PRO A 366 -8.85 -8.83 -31.72
CA PRO A 366 -7.66 -9.45 -31.09
C PRO A 366 -7.22 -10.77 -31.75
N ILE A 367 -8.18 -11.59 -32.18
CA ILE A 367 -7.93 -12.84 -32.91
C ILE A 367 -7.20 -12.57 -34.25
N SER A 368 -7.64 -11.56 -35.00
CA SER A 368 -7.03 -11.19 -36.27
C SER A 368 -5.58 -10.73 -36.10
N ARG A 369 -5.31 -9.94 -35.06
CA ARG A 369 -3.95 -9.54 -34.70
C ARG A 369 -3.06 -10.74 -34.31
N SER A 370 -3.64 -11.72 -33.62
CA SER A 370 -2.95 -12.96 -33.26
C SER A 370 -2.56 -13.77 -34.51
N LEU A 371 -3.46 -13.91 -35.47
CA LEU A 371 -3.19 -14.58 -36.75
C LEU A 371 -2.09 -13.87 -37.54
N GLN A 372 -2.13 -12.53 -37.61
CA GLN A 372 -1.12 -11.71 -38.30
C GLN A 372 0.26 -11.84 -37.63
N ARG A 373 0.33 -11.83 -36.29
CA ARG A 373 1.57 -12.04 -35.56
C ARG A 373 2.14 -13.45 -35.80
N ALA A 374 1.28 -14.46 -35.75
CA ALA A 374 1.70 -15.85 -35.95
C ALA A 374 2.20 -16.12 -37.37
N TYR A 375 1.66 -15.41 -38.36
CA TYR A 375 2.15 -15.44 -39.74
C TYR A 375 3.55 -14.84 -39.85
N GLY A 376 3.80 -13.68 -39.17
CA GLY A 376 5.11 -12.99 -39.11
C GLY A 376 5.63 -12.47 -40.47
N GLY A 377 4.86 -12.64 -41.55
CA GLY A 377 5.19 -12.12 -42.87
C GLY A 377 4.58 -10.76 -43.14
N HIS A 378 5.00 -10.13 -44.23
CA HIS A 378 4.41 -8.87 -44.67
C HIS A 378 2.93 -9.06 -45.08
N ILE A 379 2.03 -8.27 -44.53
CA ILE A 379 0.61 -8.27 -44.88
C ILE A 379 0.41 -7.33 -46.08
N ASP A 380 0.44 -7.91 -47.28
CA ASP A 380 0.18 -7.20 -48.52
C ASP A 380 -1.33 -7.16 -48.76
N ARG A 381 -1.94 -5.98 -48.55
CA ARG A 381 -3.39 -5.77 -48.71
C ARG A 381 -3.82 -5.79 -50.17
N ASP A 382 -2.96 -5.56 -51.14
CA ASP A 382 -3.28 -5.56 -52.57
C ASP A 382 -3.60 -6.99 -53.08
N ARG A 383 -3.18 -8.01 -52.33
CA ARG A 383 -3.50 -9.43 -52.59
C ARG A 383 -4.92 -9.82 -52.15
N VAL A 384 -5.64 -8.91 -51.42
CA VAL A 384 -6.92 -9.22 -50.79
C VAL A 384 -8.03 -8.36 -51.40
N THR A 385 -9.09 -9.00 -51.89
CA THR A 385 -10.26 -8.36 -52.45
C THR A 385 -11.55 -8.96 -51.89
N ASP A 386 -12.68 -8.34 -52.12
CA ASP A 386 -14.04 -8.83 -51.77
C ASP A 386 -14.20 -9.23 -50.31
N ILE A 387 -13.65 -8.46 -49.36
CA ILE A 387 -13.75 -8.72 -47.91
C ILE A 387 -15.21 -8.54 -47.46
N ARG A 388 -15.77 -9.60 -46.87
CA ARG A 388 -17.12 -9.61 -46.27
C ARG A 388 -17.02 -10.11 -44.83
N GLU A 389 -17.36 -9.25 -43.89
CA GLU A 389 -17.42 -9.60 -42.50
C GLU A 389 -18.80 -10.15 -42.13
N TYR A 390 -18.83 -11.28 -41.46
CA TYR A 390 -20.02 -11.90 -40.85
C TYR A 390 -19.94 -11.70 -39.35
N SER A 391 -20.60 -10.65 -38.87
CA SER A 391 -20.50 -10.25 -37.45
C SER A 391 -20.69 -11.41 -36.49
N GLY A 392 -19.71 -11.62 -35.62
CA GLY A 392 -19.66 -12.71 -34.62
C GLY A 392 -19.39 -14.11 -35.20
N ASN A 393 -19.12 -14.25 -36.52
CA ASN A 393 -18.87 -15.56 -37.13
C ASN A 393 -17.49 -15.64 -37.83
N GLY A 394 -17.01 -14.56 -38.43
CA GLY A 394 -15.74 -14.53 -39.17
C GLY A 394 -15.77 -13.70 -40.45
N VAL A 395 -14.80 -13.91 -41.29
CA VAL A 395 -14.56 -13.15 -42.52
C VAL A 395 -14.48 -14.08 -43.73
N VAL A 396 -15.03 -13.65 -44.86
CA VAL A 396 -14.81 -14.25 -46.17
C VAL A 396 -14.15 -13.20 -47.06
N ALA A 397 -13.00 -13.53 -47.65
CA ALA A 397 -12.25 -12.64 -48.53
C ALA A 397 -11.72 -13.41 -49.74
N ARG A 398 -11.31 -12.69 -50.78
CA ARG A 398 -10.59 -13.29 -51.90
C ARG A 398 -9.12 -12.92 -51.81
N VAL A 399 -8.26 -13.94 -51.60
CA VAL A 399 -6.81 -13.79 -51.47
C VAL A 399 -6.15 -14.44 -52.67
N ASP A 400 -5.39 -13.71 -53.47
CA ASP A 400 -4.76 -14.18 -54.72
C ASP A 400 -5.75 -14.89 -55.66
N GLY A 401 -7.00 -14.46 -55.72
CA GLY A 401 -8.06 -15.06 -56.53
C GLY A 401 -8.77 -16.28 -55.90
N VAL A 402 -8.27 -16.82 -54.76
CA VAL A 402 -8.87 -17.91 -53.98
C VAL A 402 -9.88 -17.35 -52.98
N THR A 403 -11.08 -17.92 -52.88
CA THR A 403 -12.07 -17.53 -51.86
C THR A 403 -11.68 -18.16 -50.52
N VAL A 404 -11.32 -17.33 -49.54
CA VAL A 404 -10.87 -17.74 -48.22
C VAL A 404 -11.96 -17.41 -47.20
N ALA A 405 -12.46 -18.42 -46.49
CA ALA A 405 -13.37 -18.25 -45.37
C ALA A 405 -12.62 -18.57 -44.05
N VAL A 406 -12.61 -17.62 -43.11
CA VAL A 406 -11.96 -17.72 -41.82
C VAL A 406 -12.99 -17.38 -40.73
N GLY A 407 -13.23 -18.29 -39.78
CA GLY A 407 -14.20 -18.03 -38.73
C GLY A 407 -14.53 -19.25 -37.87
N ASN A 408 -15.60 -19.12 -37.09
CA ASN A 408 -16.06 -20.20 -36.22
C ASN A 408 -16.89 -21.26 -36.96
N ASP A 409 -17.30 -22.30 -36.23
CA ASP A 409 -18.21 -23.36 -36.71
C ASP A 409 -19.47 -22.82 -37.41
N LYS A 410 -20.08 -21.77 -36.84
CA LYS A 410 -21.31 -21.15 -37.42
C LYS A 410 -21.08 -20.51 -38.79
N LEU A 411 -19.87 -20.01 -39.07
CA LEU A 411 -19.54 -19.53 -40.40
C LEU A 411 -19.44 -20.69 -41.40
N MET A 412 -18.82 -21.79 -41.00
CA MET A 412 -18.68 -22.99 -41.82
C MET A 412 -20.06 -23.58 -42.16
N ASP A 413 -20.95 -23.68 -41.17
CA ASP A 413 -22.34 -24.12 -41.35
C ASP A 413 -23.12 -23.24 -42.31
N LYS A 414 -23.01 -21.88 -42.17
CA LYS A 414 -23.67 -20.92 -43.07
C LYS A 414 -23.22 -21.04 -44.53
N LEU A 415 -21.98 -21.41 -44.74
CA LEU A 415 -21.39 -21.60 -46.08
C LEU A 415 -21.57 -23.02 -46.59
N GLY A 416 -22.18 -23.93 -45.82
CA GLY A 416 -22.39 -25.32 -46.18
C GLY A 416 -21.08 -26.13 -46.26
N ILE A 417 -20.06 -25.73 -45.51
CA ILE A 417 -18.73 -26.36 -45.52
C ILE A 417 -18.66 -27.39 -44.41
N ALA A 418 -18.38 -28.65 -44.75
CA ALA A 418 -18.14 -29.69 -43.72
C ALA A 418 -16.84 -29.42 -42.99
N TRP A 419 -16.90 -29.30 -41.69
CA TRP A 419 -15.77 -29.02 -40.80
C TRP A 419 -15.57 -30.16 -39.78
N HIS A 420 -14.41 -30.21 -39.14
CA HIS A 420 -14.07 -31.22 -38.13
C HIS A 420 -14.00 -30.57 -36.75
N ASP A 421 -14.55 -31.24 -35.75
CA ASP A 421 -14.41 -30.80 -34.37
C ASP A 421 -12.94 -30.98 -33.93
N CYS A 422 -12.49 -30.06 -33.07
CA CYS A 422 -11.14 -30.09 -32.53
C CYS A 422 -11.15 -30.43 -31.02
N HIS A 423 -10.29 -31.36 -30.63
CA HIS A 423 -10.13 -31.75 -29.23
C HIS A 423 -9.22 -30.81 -28.44
N SER A 424 -8.48 -29.91 -29.12
CA SER A 424 -7.61 -28.93 -28.47
C SER A 424 -8.40 -27.89 -27.71
N VAL A 425 -7.82 -27.40 -26.63
CA VAL A 425 -8.42 -26.38 -25.77
C VAL A 425 -8.08 -25.00 -26.31
N GLY A 426 -9.09 -24.18 -26.60
CA GLY A 426 -8.92 -22.83 -27.13
C GLY A 426 -10.08 -22.39 -28.03
N THR A 427 -9.96 -21.19 -28.58
CA THR A 427 -10.86 -20.69 -29.63
C THR A 427 -10.43 -21.28 -30.96
N ILE A 428 -11.33 -22.01 -31.59
CA ILE A 428 -11.05 -22.68 -32.86
C ILE A 428 -11.50 -21.78 -34.01
N ILE A 429 -10.56 -21.48 -34.89
CA ILE A 429 -10.79 -20.72 -36.11
C ILE A 429 -10.62 -21.66 -37.29
N HIS A 430 -11.71 -21.96 -37.97
CA HIS A 430 -11.74 -22.80 -39.15
C HIS A 430 -11.33 -22.01 -40.40
N LEU A 431 -10.58 -22.65 -41.29
CA LEU A 431 -10.18 -22.14 -42.59
C LEU A 431 -10.75 -23.00 -43.70
N ALA A 432 -11.36 -22.38 -44.68
CA ALA A 432 -11.79 -23.02 -45.91
C ALA A 432 -11.34 -22.24 -47.14
N LEU A 433 -10.97 -22.92 -48.19
CA LEU A 433 -10.51 -22.39 -49.48
C LEU A 433 -11.43 -22.89 -50.59
N ASP A 434 -12.00 -21.97 -51.37
CA ASP A 434 -12.95 -22.27 -52.48
C ASP A 434 -14.06 -23.26 -52.08
N GLY A 435 -14.57 -23.13 -50.85
CA GLY A 435 -15.63 -23.99 -50.30
C GLY A 435 -15.16 -25.35 -49.76
N GLN A 436 -13.85 -25.64 -49.79
CA GLN A 436 -13.26 -26.87 -49.22
C GLN A 436 -12.58 -26.57 -47.89
N TYR A 437 -12.82 -27.41 -46.89
CA TYR A 437 -12.21 -27.28 -45.58
C TYR A 437 -10.70 -27.55 -45.65
N ALA A 438 -9.91 -26.56 -45.25
CA ALA A 438 -8.45 -26.60 -45.31
C ALA A 438 -7.78 -26.93 -43.96
N GLY A 439 -8.44 -26.64 -42.85
CA GLY A 439 -7.93 -26.88 -41.53
C GLY A 439 -8.49 -25.93 -40.48
N HIS A 440 -7.90 -25.92 -39.30
CA HIS A 440 -8.27 -24.98 -38.25
C HIS A 440 -7.05 -24.53 -37.43
N ILE A 441 -7.17 -23.39 -36.85
CA ILE A 441 -6.18 -22.73 -36.02
C ILE A 441 -6.77 -22.64 -34.60
N VAL A 442 -5.97 -23.06 -33.61
CA VAL A 442 -6.32 -22.99 -32.19
C VAL A 442 -5.66 -21.76 -31.60
N ILE A 443 -6.46 -20.89 -31.02
CA ILE A 443 -6.00 -19.67 -30.38
C ILE A 443 -6.37 -19.75 -28.91
N SER A 444 -5.38 -19.50 -28.04
CA SER A 444 -5.58 -19.49 -26.59
C SER A 444 -4.99 -18.22 -25.99
N ASP A 445 -5.55 -17.79 -24.88
CA ASP A 445 -4.98 -16.73 -24.05
C ASP A 445 -3.75 -17.30 -23.30
N VAL A 446 -2.67 -16.57 -23.29
CA VAL A 446 -1.39 -17.03 -22.71
C VAL A 446 -1.40 -16.79 -21.21
N GLU A 447 -1.06 -17.81 -20.43
CA GLU A 447 -0.89 -17.67 -18.98
C GLU A 447 0.26 -16.70 -18.66
N LYS A 448 0.09 -15.91 -17.58
CA LYS A 448 1.18 -15.06 -17.12
C LYS A 448 2.32 -15.87 -16.55
N PRO A 449 3.56 -15.41 -16.74
CA PRO A 449 4.68 -15.92 -15.96
C PRO A 449 4.32 -15.89 -14.48
N HIS A 450 4.71 -16.92 -13.73
CA HIS A 450 4.45 -17.05 -12.30
C HIS A 450 2.98 -17.19 -11.85
N ALA A 451 1.96 -17.28 -12.74
CA ALA A 451 0.57 -17.46 -12.33
C ALA A 451 0.38 -18.73 -11.48
N LYS A 452 0.95 -19.86 -11.92
CA LYS A 452 0.95 -21.12 -11.18
C LYS A 452 1.69 -21.03 -9.84
N ASP A 453 2.85 -20.38 -9.84
CA ASP A 453 3.64 -20.16 -8.63
C ASP A 453 2.91 -19.26 -7.62
N ALA A 454 2.16 -18.27 -8.11
CA ALA A 454 1.32 -17.39 -7.29
C ALA A 454 0.22 -18.18 -6.56
N ILE A 455 -0.52 -19.04 -7.25
CA ILE A 455 -1.53 -19.91 -6.65
C ILE A 455 -0.90 -20.82 -5.59
N ALA A 456 0.22 -21.47 -5.92
CA ALA A 456 0.95 -22.30 -4.96
C ALA A 456 1.47 -21.50 -3.75
N ALA A 457 1.95 -20.27 -3.95
CA ALA A 457 2.41 -19.39 -2.88
C ALA A 457 1.27 -18.97 -1.97
N LEU A 458 0.09 -18.65 -2.50
CA LEU A 458 -1.10 -18.32 -1.74
C LEU A 458 -1.53 -19.48 -0.82
N LYS A 459 -1.56 -20.69 -1.34
CA LYS A 459 -1.87 -21.89 -0.55
C LYS A 459 -0.84 -22.11 0.57
N ARG A 460 0.45 -21.95 0.27
CA ARG A 460 1.54 -22.07 1.28
C ARG A 460 1.42 -21.07 2.42
N ILE A 461 0.91 -19.86 2.17
CA ILE A 461 0.71 -18.85 3.21
C ILE A 461 -0.63 -19.00 3.95
N GLY A 462 -1.41 -20.06 3.66
CA GLY A 462 -2.67 -20.38 4.36
C GLY A 462 -3.88 -19.59 3.83
N VAL A 463 -3.90 -19.27 2.53
CA VAL A 463 -5.15 -19.00 1.82
C VAL A 463 -5.88 -20.33 1.69
N GLU A 464 -7.13 -20.35 2.14
CA GLU A 464 -7.91 -21.58 2.26
C GLU A 464 -8.53 -22.00 0.93
N LYS A 465 -8.83 -21.03 0.07
CA LYS A 465 -9.50 -21.27 -1.20
C LYS A 465 -9.06 -20.24 -2.26
N THR A 466 -8.76 -20.76 -3.45
CA THR A 466 -8.53 -19.98 -4.66
C THR A 466 -9.65 -20.27 -5.65
N VAL A 467 -10.22 -19.22 -6.26
CA VAL A 467 -11.37 -19.33 -7.16
C VAL A 467 -11.05 -18.56 -8.45
N MET A 468 -11.43 -19.07 -9.60
CA MET A 468 -11.33 -18.38 -10.88
C MET A 468 -12.72 -18.10 -11.45
N LEU A 469 -12.97 -16.86 -11.87
CA LEU A 469 -14.17 -16.45 -12.57
C LEU A 469 -13.82 -16.11 -14.03
N THR A 470 -14.62 -16.58 -14.98
CA THR A 470 -14.38 -16.30 -16.40
C THR A 470 -15.68 -16.33 -17.23
N GLY A 471 -15.71 -15.57 -18.32
CA GLY A 471 -16.75 -15.66 -19.34
C GLY A 471 -16.52 -16.78 -20.36
N ASP A 472 -15.38 -17.49 -20.30
CA ASP A 472 -15.06 -18.57 -21.23
C ASP A 472 -15.96 -19.78 -21.03
N ARG A 473 -15.99 -20.65 -22.07
CA ARG A 473 -16.68 -21.94 -22.03
C ARG A 473 -16.06 -22.85 -20.96
N ALA A 474 -16.89 -23.66 -20.33
CA ALA A 474 -16.51 -24.55 -19.22
C ALA A 474 -15.25 -25.38 -19.51
N LYS A 475 -15.15 -26.02 -20.69
CA LYS A 475 -14.00 -26.84 -21.10
C LYS A 475 -12.66 -26.08 -21.05
N VAL A 476 -12.64 -24.81 -21.48
CA VAL A 476 -11.43 -23.96 -21.47
C VAL A 476 -11.11 -23.53 -20.04
N ALA A 477 -12.12 -23.12 -19.30
CA ALA A 477 -11.98 -22.68 -17.93
C ALA A 477 -11.45 -23.78 -16.99
N ASP A 478 -12.00 -24.99 -17.12
CA ASP A 478 -11.57 -26.17 -16.33
C ASP A 478 -10.12 -26.55 -16.60
N HIS A 479 -9.70 -26.48 -17.87
CA HIS A 479 -8.31 -26.78 -18.25
C HIS A 479 -7.33 -25.78 -17.62
N VAL A 480 -7.57 -24.48 -17.78
CA VAL A 480 -6.71 -23.44 -17.19
C VAL A 480 -6.70 -23.55 -15.67
N ALA A 481 -7.86 -23.79 -15.03
CA ALA A 481 -7.94 -23.95 -13.59
C ALA A 481 -7.14 -25.16 -13.09
N GLN A 482 -7.16 -26.26 -13.82
CA GLN A 482 -6.39 -27.47 -13.51
C GLN A 482 -4.89 -27.22 -13.67
N ASP A 483 -4.45 -26.58 -14.76
CA ASP A 483 -3.04 -26.28 -15.02
C ASP A 483 -2.45 -25.34 -13.97
N LEU A 484 -3.19 -24.29 -13.58
CA LEU A 484 -2.78 -23.35 -12.55
C LEU A 484 -2.93 -23.91 -11.12
N GLY A 485 -3.74 -24.94 -10.94
CA GLY A 485 -4.03 -25.55 -9.65
C GLY A 485 -5.00 -24.71 -8.79
N VAL A 486 -5.95 -24.03 -9.40
CA VAL A 486 -7.05 -23.31 -8.72
C VAL A 486 -8.05 -24.31 -8.14
N ASP A 487 -8.65 -23.99 -6.97
CA ASP A 487 -9.50 -24.94 -6.25
C ASP A 487 -10.95 -24.99 -6.78
N GLU A 488 -11.45 -23.88 -7.32
CA GLU A 488 -12.81 -23.76 -7.84
C GLU A 488 -12.84 -22.84 -9.05
N VAL A 489 -13.68 -23.16 -10.04
CA VAL A 489 -13.84 -22.34 -11.25
C VAL A 489 -15.32 -22.14 -11.55
N HIS A 490 -15.68 -20.92 -11.97
CA HIS A 490 -16.99 -20.59 -12.52
C HIS A 490 -16.80 -20.01 -13.91
N SER A 491 -17.40 -20.65 -14.88
CA SER A 491 -17.31 -20.34 -16.31
C SER A 491 -18.60 -19.73 -16.86
N GLU A 492 -18.54 -19.23 -18.09
CA GLU A 492 -19.68 -18.71 -18.85
C GLU A 492 -20.40 -17.54 -18.15
N LEU A 493 -19.66 -16.76 -17.33
CA LEU A 493 -20.22 -15.66 -16.55
C LEU A 493 -20.28 -14.36 -17.35
N LEU A 494 -21.43 -13.70 -17.27
CA LEU A 494 -21.54 -12.29 -17.67
C LEU A 494 -21.00 -11.38 -16.54
N PRO A 495 -20.70 -10.11 -16.81
CA PRO A 495 -20.16 -9.19 -15.78
C PRO A 495 -21.05 -9.09 -14.52
N ALA A 496 -22.39 -9.11 -14.66
CA ALA A 496 -23.31 -9.10 -13.53
C ALA A 496 -23.28 -10.41 -12.72
N ASP A 497 -23.05 -11.55 -13.40
CA ASP A 497 -22.96 -12.86 -12.74
C ASP A 497 -21.70 -12.97 -11.90
N LYS A 498 -20.58 -12.35 -12.33
CA LYS A 498 -19.33 -12.27 -11.53
C LYS A 498 -19.58 -11.60 -10.17
N VAL A 499 -20.34 -10.48 -10.16
CA VAL A 499 -20.69 -9.78 -8.91
C VAL A 499 -21.52 -10.71 -8.00
N SER A 500 -22.52 -11.37 -8.55
CA SER A 500 -23.38 -12.30 -7.80
C SER A 500 -22.60 -13.48 -7.24
N GLN A 501 -21.64 -14.01 -7.99
CA GLN A 501 -20.77 -15.10 -7.53
C GLN A 501 -19.86 -14.65 -6.37
N VAL A 502 -19.27 -13.44 -6.47
CA VAL A 502 -18.47 -12.90 -5.37
C VAL A 502 -19.32 -12.67 -4.12
N GLU A 503 -20.56 -12.21 -4.24
CA GLU A 503 -21.50 -12.09 -3.09
C GLU A 503 -21.81 -13.42 -2.44
N GLN A 504 -22.01 -14.47 -3.24
CA GLN A 504 -22.21 -15.82 -2.71
C GLN A 504 -20.96 -16.34 -1.99
N LEU A 505 -19.78 -16.13 -2.57
CA LEU A 505 -18.51 -16.51 -1.96
C LEU A 505 -18.26 -15.74 -0.66
N LEU A 506 -18.56 -14.43 -0.61
CA LEU A 506 -18.47 -13.60 0.60
C LEU A 506 -19.34 -14.17 1.74
N SER A 507 -20.56 -14.63 1.42
CA SER A 507 -21.48 -15.18 2.41
C SER A 507 -21.01 -16.51 3.01
N ARG A 508 -20.17 -17.27 2.29
CA ARG A 508 -19.66 -18.59 2.67
C ARG A 508 -18.22 -18.55 3.20
N ALA A 509 -17.53 -17.42 3.00
CA ALA A 509 -16.12 -17.27 3.40
C ALA A 509 -15.98 -17.26 4.93
N GLY A 510 -15.15 -18.15 5.47
CA GLY A 510 -14.77 -18.16 6.89
C GLY A 510 -13.78 -17.06 7.29
N GLY A 511 -13.49 -16.11 6.40
CA GLY A 511 -12.56 -15.00 6.57
C GLY A 511 -12.79 -13.92 5.52
N LYS A 512 -11.77 -13.09 5.26
CA LYS A 512 -11.85 -12.03 4.25
C LYS A 512 -11.59 -12.56 2.85
N LEU A 513 -12.35 -12.05 1.87
CA LEU A 513 -12.25 -12.37 0.46
C LEU A 513 -11.56 -11.22 -0.29
N ALA A 514 -10.49 -11.56 -1.03
CA ALA A 514 -9.87 -10.65 -2.00
C ALA A 514 -10.33 -11.01 -3.42
N PHE A 515 -10.69 -10.01 -4.22
CA PHE A 515 -10.90 -10.17 -5.65
C PHE A 515 -9.75 -9.53 -6.40
N VAL A 516 -9.23 -10.22 -7.40
CA VAL A 516 -8.10 -9.78 -8.24
C VAL A 516 -8.58 -9.69 -9.69
N GLY A 517 -8.41 -8.51 -10.29
CA GLY A 517 -8.82 -8.24 -11.66
C GLY A 517 -7.93 -7.20 -12.35
N ASP A 518 -8.12 -6.99 -13.66
CA ASP A 518 -7.43 -5.96 -14.44
C ASP A 518 -8.05 -4.56 -14.28
N GLY A 519 -9.24 -4.50 -13.71
CA GLY A 519 -9.96 -3.28 -13.31
C GLY A 519 -10.73 -2.56 -14.41
N ILE A 520 -10.55 -2.87 -15.68
CA ILE A 520 -11.29 -2.19 -16.75
C ILE A 520 -12.76 -2.65 -16.77
N ASN A 521 -12.95 -3.97 -16.72
CA ASN A 521 -14.28 -4.60 -16.76
C ASN A 521 -14.78 -5.01 -15.38
N ASP A 522 -13.88 -5.13 -14.42
CA ASP A 522 -14.13 -5.73 -13.09
C ASP A 522 -14.30 -4.70 -11.98
N ALA A 523 -14.33 -3.39 -12.27
CA ALA A 523 -14.51 -2.33 -11.28
C ALA A 523 -15.71 -2.55 -10.33
N PRO A 524 -16.88 -3.01 -10.78
CA PRO A 524 -18.00 -3.34 -9.88
C PRO A 524 -17.69 -4.49 -8.93
N VAL A 525 -16.94 -5.49 -9.40
CA VAL A 525 -16.57 -6.68 -8.63
C VAL A 525 -15.48 -6.34 -7.61
N LEU A 526 -14.47 -5.55 -8.03
CA LEU A 526 -13.40 -5.02 -7.16
C LEU A 526 -13.98 -4.26 -5.96
N SER A 527 -14.95 -3.39 -6.22
CA SER A 527 -15.60 -2.58 -5.17
C SER A 527 -16.50 -3.40 -4.24
N ARG A 528 -16.97 -4.59 -4.69
CA ARG A 528 -17.89 -5.43 -3.93
C ARG A 528 -17.19 -6.40 -2.99
N ALA A 529 -15.98 -6.80 -3.29
CA ALA A 529 -15.15 -7.68 -2.44
C ALA A 529 -14.81 -7.03 -1.09
N ASP A 530 -14.36 -7.82 -0.10
CA ASP A 530 -13.80 -7.25 1.14
C ASP A 530 -12.53 -6.43 0.85
N ILE A 531 -11.81 -6.81 -0.20
CA ILE A 531 -10.65 -6.09 -0.72
C ILE A 531 -10.50 -6.34 -2.22
N GLY A 532 -10.45 -5.27 -3.00
CA GLY A 532 -10.19 -5.30 -4.42
C GLY A 532 -8.71 -5.10 -4.72
N ILE A 533 -8.13 -5.96 -5.55
CA ILE A 533 -6.72 -5.90 -5.98
C ILE A 533 -6.69 -5.72 -7.49
N ALA A 534 -6.14 -4.61 -7.97
CA ALA A 534 -5.93 -4.37 -9.39
C ALA A 534 -4.52 -4.80 -9.82
N MET A 535 -4.45 -5.49 -10.97
CA MET A 535 -3.22 -5.94 -11.61
C MET A 535 -2.78 -4.94 -12.68
N GLY A 536 -1.45 -4.76 -12.86
CA GLY A 536 -0.88 -4.06 -14.01
C GLY A 536 -1.34 -2.62 -14.17
N ALA A 537 -1.50 -1.88 -13.08
CA ALA A 537 -2.18 -0.58 -13.04
C ALA A 537 -1.48 0.56 -13.82
N MET A 538 -0.35 0.31 -14.46
CA MET A 538 0.36 1.34 -15.25
C MET A 538 -0.41 1.83 -16.49
N GLY A 539 -1.58 1.22 -16.81
CA GLY A 539 -2.39 1.59 -17.98
C GLY A 539 -3.86 1.89 -17.71
N SER A 540 -4.43 1.56 -16.54
CA SER A 540 -5.88 1.70 -16.29
C SER A 540 -6.20 2.59 -15.08
N ASP A 541 -6.62 3.83 -15.37
CA ASP A 541 -7.06 4.78 -14.34
C ASP A 541 -8.28 4.27 -13.56
N ALA A 542 -9.21 3.62 -14.24
CA ALA A 542 -10.41 3.04 -13.64
C ALA A 542 -10.09 1.91 -12.65
N ALA A 543 -9.07 1.10 -12.95
CA ALA A 543 -8.58 0.06 -12.06
C ALA A 543 -7.98 0.64 -10.78
N ILE A 544 -7.13 1.66 -10.97
CA ILE A 544 -6.52 2.37 -9.84
C ILE A 544 -7.59 2.95 -8.92
N GLU A 545 -8.65 3.54 -9.48
CA GLU A 545 -9.71 4.18 -8.68
C GLU A 545 -10.56 3.16 -7.91
N ALA A 546 -10.94 2.05 -8.57
CA ALA A 546 -11.86 1.05 -8.01
C ALA A 546 -11.22 0.10 -6.99
N ALA A 547 -9.91 -0.16 -7.08
CA ALA A 547 -9.23 -1.13 -6.21
C ALA A 547 -8.76 -0.51 -4.89
N ASP A 548 -8.64 -1.34 -3.86
CA ASP A 548 -8.07 -1.00 -2.54
C ASP A 548 -6.55 -1.22 -2.49
N VAL A 549 -6.08 -2.15 -3.31
CA VAL A 549 -4.68 -2.51 -3.50
C VAL A 549 -4.37 -2.52 -4.97
N VAL A 550 -3.25 -1.94 -5.34
CA VAL A 550 -2.80 -1.84 -6.73
C VAL A 550 -1.42 -2.47 -6.85
N LEU A 551 -1.29 -3.45 -7.74
CA LEU A 551 0.01 -4.01 -8.12
C LEU A 551 0.54 -3.21 -9.30
N MET A 552 1.73 -2.64 -9.13
CA MET A 552 2.31 -1.72 -10.12
C MET A 552 2.84 -2.45 -11.36
N ASP A 553 3.24 -3.68 -11.19
CA ASP A 553 3.59 -4.60 -12.26
C ASP A 553 2.49 -5.66 -12.44
N ASP A 554 2.70 -6.49 -13.44
CA ASP A 554 1.73 -7.50 -13.85
C ASP A 554 2.04 -8.89 -13.29
N ASP A 555 2.83 -8.97 -12.19
CA ASP A 555 3.23 -10.23 -11.56
C ASP A 555 2.23 -10.68 -10.47
N PRO A 556 1.45 -11.76 -10.70
CA PRO A 556 0.50 -12.27 -9.71
C PRO A 556 1.16 -12.80 -8.42
N LEU A 557 2.46 -13.10 -8.44
CA LEU A 557 3.20 -13.56 -7.25
C LEU A 557 3.21 -12.50 -6.14
N LYS A 558 3.12 -11.21 -6.49
CA LYS A 558 3.06 -10.09 -5.54
C LYS A 558 1.83 -10.08 -4.66
N ILE A 559 0.74 -10.76 -5.03
CA ILE A 559 -0.45 -10.92 -4.18
C ILE A 559 -0.08 -11.67 -2.89
N ALA A 560 0.63 -12.77 -3.02
CA ALA A 560 1.10 -13.55 -1.87
C ALA A 560 2.07 -12.73 -0.99
N LYS A 561 2.92 -11.92 -1.62
CA LYS A 561 3.85 -11.01 -0.94
C LYS A 561 3.11 -9.91 -0.18
N ALA A 562 2.09 -9.30 -0.79
CA ALA A 562 1.23 -8.30 -0.16
C ALA A 562 0.55 -8.83 1.11
N ILE A 563 -0.01 -10.04 1.05
CA ILE A 563 -0.63 -10.71 2.21
C ILE A 563 0.42 -10.97 3.32
N ARG A 564 1.65 -11.42 2.97
CA ARG A 564 2.72 -11.64 3.96
C ARG A 564 3.16 -10.35 4.64
N ILE A 565 3.33 -9.28 3.87
CA ILE A 565 3.68 -7.95 4.39
C ILE A 565 2.61 -7.49 5.37
N SER A 566 1.34 -7.60 4.98
CA SER A 566 0.20 -7.23 5.81
C SER A 566 0.14 -8.02 7.12
N ARG A 567 0.31 -9.35 7.08
CA ARG A 567 0.35 -10.22 8.26
C ARG A 567 1.52 -9.88 9.19
N LYS A 568 2.70 -9.60 8.63
CA LYS A 568 3.87 -9.16 9.41
C LYS A 568 3.61 -7.83 10.11
N CYS A 569 3.05 -6.85 9.39
CA CYS A 569 2.71 -5.55 9.96
C CYS A 569 1.74 -5.69 11.14
N ILE A 570 0.64 -6.41 10.95
CA ILE A 570 -0.38 -6.64 11.99
C ILE A 570 0.20 -7.41 13.19
N ARG A 571 1.08 -8.38 12.96
CA ARG A 571 1.79 -9.07 14.06
C ARG A 571 2.59 -8.09 14.90
N ILE A 572 3.36 -7.19 14.26
CA ILE A 572 4.15 -6.16 14.97
C ILE A 572 3.23 -5.21 15.75
N VAL A 573 2.08 -4.84 15.19
CA VAL A 573 1.07 -4.03 15.90
C VAL A 573 0.60 -4.73 17.17
N TYR A 574 0.23 -6.01 17.11
CA TYR A 574 -0.20 -6.78 18.29
C TYR A 574 0.93 -7.02 19.28
N GLU A 575 2.15 -7.27 18.82
CA GLU A 575 3.34 -7.36 19.68
C GLU A 575 3.52 -6.08 20.50
N ASN A 576 3.43 -4.91 19.85
CA ASN A 576 3.55 -3.60 20.51
C ASN A 576 2.40 -3.35 21.49
N ILE A 577 1.16 -3.71 21.13
CA ILE A 577 0.00 -3.57 22.03
C ILE A 577 0.19 -4.41 23.27
N ALA A 578 0.48 -5.70 23.11
CA ALA A 578 0.64 -6.63 24.24
C ALA A 578 1.79 -6.21 25.15
N PHE A 579 2.96 -5.91 24.57
CA PHE A 579 4.14 -5.48 25.32
C PHE A 579 3.88 -4.19 26.10
N ALA A 580 3.32 -3.16 25.45
CA ALA A 580 3.03 -1.89 26.10
C ALA A 580 2.02 -2.04 27.24
N LEU A 581 0.93 -2.81 27.05
CA LEU A 581 -0.09 -3.01 28.08
C LEU A 581 0.42 -3.81 29.27
N ILE A 582 1.21 -4.87 29.04
CA ILE A 582 1.76 -5.73 30.11
C ILE A 582 2.73 -4.90 30.98
N VAL A 583 3.70 -4.23 30.36
CA VAL A 583 4.68 -3.44 31.11
C VAL A 583 4.00 -2.29 31.84
N LYS A 584 3.00 -1.65 31.20
CA LYS A 584 2.21 -0.58 31.79
C LYS A 584 1.46 -1.04 33.04
N ALA A 585 0.74 -2.15 32.96
CA ALA A 585 0.02 -2.72 34.10
C ALA A 585 0.98 -3.04 35.26
N LEU A 586 2.16 -3.60 34.96
CA LEU A 586 3.19 -3.88 35.96
C LEU A 586 3.71 -2.59 36.62
N CYS A 587 4.05 -1.57 35.82
CA CYS A 587 4.54 -0.29 36.36
C CYS A 587 3.48 0.40 37.25
N LEU A 588 2.21 0.43 36.83
CA LEU A 588 1.12 1.00 37.61
C LEU A 588 0.94 0.26 38.95
N LEU A 589 1.02 -1.06 38.95
CA LEU A 589 0.94 -1.86 40.16
C LEU A 589 2.11 -1.56 41.12
N LEU A 590 3.36 -1.54 40.60
CA LEU A 590 4.55 -1.27 41.39
C LEU A 590 4.52 0.13 42.02
N VAL A 591 4.03 1.14 41.27
CA VAL A 591 3.86 2.49 41.79
C VAL A 591 2.77 2.55 42.86
N ALA A 592 1.62 1.90 42.65
CA ALA A 592 0.50 1.90 43.59
C ALA A 592 0.87 1.28 44.93
N VAL A 593 1.65 0.19 44.92
CA VAL A 593 2.14 -0.46 46.18
C VAL A 593 3.37 0.26 46.79
N GLY A 594 3.95 1.24 46.09
CA GLY A 594 5.10 2.00 46.53
C GLY A 594 6.46 1.28 46.36
N ALA A 595 6.49 0.23 45.53
CA ALA A 595 7.70 -0.52 45.18
C ALA A 595 8.53 0.16 44.07
N ALA A 596 7.94 1.11 43.31
CA ALA A 596 8.62 1.90 42.30
C ALA A 596 8.48 3.39 42.59
N ASN A 597 9.56 4.13 42.39
CA ASN A 597 9.57 5.60 42.44
C ASN A 597 9.25 6.21 41.09
N MET A 598 9.06 7.52 41.04
CA MET A 598 8.72 8.28 39.83
C MET A 598 9.78 8.11 38.72
N TRP A 599 11.08 7.99 39.08
CA TRP A 599 12.18 7.78 38.13
C TRP A 599 12.08 6.43 37.41
N ALA A 600 11.86 5.36 38.14
CA ALA A 600 11.69 4.02 37.57
C ALA A 600 10.46 3.96 36.66
N ALA A 601 9.40 4.66 37.08
CA ALA A 601 8.15 4.77 36.34
C ALA A 601 8.34 5.44 34.96
N ILE A 602 9.03 6.59 34.92
CA ILE A 602 9.30 7.31 33.68
C ILE A 602 10.24 6.53 32.77
N PHE A 603 11.31 5.99 33.37
CA PHE A 603 12.27 5.17 32.61
C PHE A 603 11.58 3.97 31.96
N GLY A 604 10.66 3.33 32.69
CA GLY A 604 9.82 2.26 32.15
C GLY A 604 8.96 2.73 30.97
N ASP A 605 8.26 3.86 31.09
CA ASP A 605 7.36 4.38 30.05
C ASP A 605 8.13 4.80 28.77
N VAL A 606 9.20 5.58 28.92
CA VAL A 606 10.05 6.01 27.79
C VAL A 606 10.77 4.82 27.17
N GLY A 607 11.25 3.87 27.97
CA GLY A 607 11.89 2.64 27.50
C GLY A 607 10.96 1.78 26.65
N VAL A 608 9.73 1.58 27.12
CA VAL A 608 8.68 0.85 26.37
C VAL A 608 8.38 1.55 25.05
N MET A 609 8.25 2.87 25.05
CA MET A 609 8.02 3.65 23.83
C MET A 609 9.16 3.46 22.82
N VAL A 610 10.41 3.57 23.25
CA VAL A 610 11.58 3.38 22.37
C VAL A 610 11.61 1.98 21.77
N ILE A 611 11.40 0.94 22.59
CA ILE A 611 11.37 -0.44 22.12
C ILE A 611 10.23 -0.65 21.12
N ALA A 612 9.03 -0.14 21.41
CA ALA A 612 7.87 -0.27 20.53
C ALA A 612 8.08 0.45 19.17
N VAL A 613 8.72 1.62 19.17
CA VAL A 613 9.11 2.35 17.95
C VAL A 613 10.14 1.57 17.14
N LEU A 614 11.18 1.01 17.78
CA LEU A 614 12.18 0.19 17.10
C LEU A 614 11.57 -1.09 16.52
N ASN A 615 10.61 -1.70 17.22
CA ASN A 615 9.87 -2.84 16.71
C ASN A 615 8.99 -2.45 15.51
N ALA A 616 8.32 -1.29 15.55
CA ALA A 616 7.52 -0.77 14.44
C ALA A 616 8.32 -0.60 13.15
N ILE A 617 9.56 -0.11 13.23
CA ILE A 617 10.46 0.07 12.08
C ILE A 617 10.80 -1.27 11.39
N ARG A 618 10.70 -2.42 12.08
CA ARG A 618 10.89 -3.75 11.47
C ARG A 618 9.87 -4.04 10.36
N ALA A 619 8.71 -3.36 10.35
CA ALA A 619 7.72 -3.50 9.29
C ALA A 619 8.22 -3.00 7.92
N LEU A 620 9.21 -2.10 7.87
CA LEU A 620 9.85 -1.67 6.62
C LEU A 620 10.71 -2.76 5.96
N ARG A 621 11.18 -3.77 6.71
CA ARG A 621 12.10 -4.79 6.18
C ARG A 621 11.32 -5.91 5.52
N VAL A 622 10.94 -5.73 4.25
CA VAL A 622 10.06 -6.66 3.49
C VAL A 622 10.77 -7.45 2.41
N SER A 623 12.02 -7.09 2.05
CA SER A 623 12.79 -7.70 0.95
C SER A 623 13.04 -9.21 1.08
N LYS A 624 12.90 -9.78 2.28
CA LYS A 624 13.10 -11.23 2.54
C LYS A 624 11.79 -12.02 2.69
N LEU A 625 10.65 -11.39 2.36
CA LEU A 625 9.32 -12.02 2.51
C LEU A 625 8.86 -12.75 1.27
#